data_2f16b38719ae4719402ff0453aad620f
#
_entry.id   2f16b38719ae4719402ff0453aad620f
#
_cell.length_a   1.000
_cell.length_b   1.000
_cell.length_c   1.000
_cell.angle_alpha   90.00
_cell.angle_beta   90.00
_cell.angle_gamma   90.00
#
_symmetry.space_group_name_H-M   'P 1'
#
loop_
_entity.id
_entity.type
_entity.pdbx_description
1 polymer ?
#
loop_
_entity_poly.entity_id
_entity_poly.type
_entity_poly.pdbx_seq_one_letter_code
_entity_poly.pdbx_strand_id
1 'polypeptide(L)'
;ITTVVGPNGCGKTNIVDAIRWVLGEQKYSVLRSGKMEDVIFNGAEGIKPLGVCEVAMTVHNNSGKLPIEYNDIEIARRVYRSGESEYYLNKTQCRLKDIMDLFIDTGMGADAYSVIELKMIEQILSETADDRRKMFEEAAGIHKYRSQRKSTIRKFEITKTDLERVQDIIAEVEQKVNHLELQLKRFKRHASL
;
A
#
# COMPACT_ATOMS: atom_id res chain seq x y z
N ILE A 1 -6.42 -29.89 -4.75
CA ILE A 1 -7.54 -29.02 -5.22
C ILE A 1 -8.66 -29.13 -4.22
N THR A 2 -9.15 -28.00 -3.69
CA THR A 2 -10.26 -27.93 -2.75
C THR A 2 -11.44 -27.24 -3.42
N THR A 3 -12.64 -27.83 -3.32
CA THR A 3 -13.87 -27.28 -3.89
C THR A 3 -14.83 -26.92 -2.75
N VAL A 4 -15.34 -25.67 -2.77
CA VAL A 4 -16.35 -25.19 -1.81
C VAL A 4 -17.70 -25.12 -2.51
N VAL A 5 -18.67 -25.92 -2.06
CA VAL A 5 -20.02 -26.00 -2.63
C VAL A 5 -21.07 -25.58 -1.61
N GLY A 6 -22.20 -25.09 -2.10
CA GLY A 6 -23.34 -24.69 -1.26
C GLY A 6 -24.37 -23.85 -2.02
N PRO A 7 -25.54 -23.60 -1.46
CA PRO A 7 -26.58 -22.79 -2.06
C PRO A 7 -26.19 -21.32 -2.21
N ASN A 8 -26.98 -20.55 -2.95
CA ASN A 8 -26.77 -19.10 -3.04
C ASN A 8 -26.99 -18.44 -1.68
N GLY A 9 -26.17 -17.47 -1.33
CA GLY A 9 -26.25 -16.75 -0.05
C GLY A 9 -25.55 -17.42 1.15
N CYS A 10 -24.97 -18.62 1.02
CA CYS A 10 -24.29 -19.30 2.15
C CYS A 10 -22.86 -18.81 2.45
N GLY A 11 -22.40 -17.72 1.83
CA GLY A 11 -21.12 -17.12 2.16
C GLY A 11 -19.89 -17.60 1.37
N LYS A 12 -20.05 -18.40 0.29
CA LYS A 12 -18.94 -18.89 -0.53
C LYS A 12 -18.02 -17.75 -1.01
N THR A 13 -18.61 -16.67 -1.51
CA THR A 13 -17.87 -15.51 -2.01
C THR A 13 -17.17 -14.74 -0.88
N ASN A 14 -17.70 -14.79 0.34
CA ASN A 14 -17.06 -14.15 1.50
C ASN A 14 -15.70 -14.75 1.82
N ILE A 15 -15.48 -16.03 1.49
CA ILE A 15 -14.16 -16.67 1.64
C ILE A 15 -13.15 -16.04 0.68
N VAL A 16 -13.55 -15.80 -0.56
CA VAL A 16 -12.72 -15.14 -1.56
C VAL A 16 -12.43 -13.70 -1.16
N ASP A 17 -13.45 -12.98 -0.69
CA ASP A 17 -13.30 -11.61 -0.20
C ASP A 17 -12.36 -11.57 1.02
N ALA A 18 -12.43 -12.51 1.94
CA ALA A 18 -11.56 -12.62 3.09
C ALA A 18 -10.08 -12.82 2.68
N ILE A 19 -9.82 -13.68 1.70
CA ILE A 19 -8.47 -13.90 1.15
C ILE A 19 -7.92 -12.61 0.54
N ARG A 20 -8.70 -11.92 -0.29
CA ARG A 20 -8.30 -10.62 -0.86
C ARG A 20 -8.04 -9.58 0.20
N TRP A 21 -8.93 -9.53 1.18
CA TRP A 21 -8.86 -8.54 2.24
C TRP A 21 -7.59 -8.68 3.08
N VAL A 22 -7.21 -9.91 3.46
CA VAL A 22 -5.99 -10.16 4.24
C VAL A 22 -4.73 -9.91 3.43
N LEU A 23 -4.76 -10.11 2.09
CA LEU A 23 -3.66 -9.82 1.18
C LEU A 23 -3.48 -8.32 0.88
N GLY A 24 -4.37 -7.45 1.39
CA GLY A 24 -4.18 -6.01 1.34
C GLY A 24 -5.20 -5.22 0.51
N GLU A 25 -6.30 -5.84 0.04
CA GLU A 25 -7.36 -5.09 -0.64
C GLU A 25 -7.93 -4.00 0.26
N GLN A 26 -7.91 -2.77 -0.24
CA GLN A 26 -8.42 -1.59 0.48
C GLN A 26 -9.74 -1.06 -0.09
N LYS A 27 -10.07 -1.44 -1.32
CA LYS A 27 -11.29 -0.98 -1.96
C LYS A 27 -12.48 -1.77 -1.42
N TYR A 28 -13.24 -1.14 -0.55
CA TYR A 28 -14.47 -1.73 0.00
C TYR A 28 -15.49 -2.12 -1.08
N SER A 29 -15.50 -1.41 -2.23
CA SER A 29 -16.36 -1.74 -3.36
C SER A 29 -16.04 -3.10 -3.99
N VAL A 30 -14.78 -3.55 -3.93
CA VAL A 30 -14.36 -4.90 -4.36
C VAL A 30 -14.89 -5.95 -3.40
N LEU A 31 -14.95 -5.62 -2.11
CA LEU A 31 -15.52 -6.47 -1.05
C LEU A 31 -17.05 -6.37 -0.96
N ARG A 32 -17.70 -5.73 -1.93
CA ARG A 32 -19.15 -5.53 -1.99
C ARG A 32 -19.74 -4.85 -0.76
N SER A 33 -18.95 -4.02 -0.09
CA SER A 33 -19.29 -3.28 1.11
C SER A 33 -19.42 -1.79 0.80
N GLY A 34 -20.21 -1.05 1.59
CA GLY A 34 -20.34 0.39 1.51
C GLY A 34 -19.18 1.11 2.22
N LYS A 35 -18.69 0.50 3.30
CA LYS A 35 -17.56 0.95 4.12
C LYS A 35 -16.74 -0.26 4.56
N MET A 36 -15.52 -0.01 5.05
CA MET A 36 -14.65 -1.10 5.52
C MET A 36 -15.21 -1.81 6.75
N GLU A 37 -15.90 -1.10 7.62
CA GLU A 37 -16.51 -1.65 8.85
C GLU A 37 -17.71 -2.57 8.55
N ASP A 38 -18.27 -2.50 7.34
CA ASP A 38 -19.41 -3.33 6.95
C ASP A 38 -19.06 -4.83 6.80
N VAL A 39 -17.74 -5.15 6.76
CA VAL A 39 -17.28 -6.56 6.80
C VAL A 39 -17.50 -7.20 8.17
N ILE A 40 -17.71 -6.39 9.23
CA ILE A 40 -17.98 -6.88 10.58
C ILE A 40 -19.41 -7.37 10.67
N PHE A 41 -19.60 -8.54 11.25
CA PHE A 41 -20.94 -9.11 11.43
C PHE A 41 -21.86 -8.19 12.25
N ASN A 42 -22.96 -7.77 11.66
CA ASN A 42 -23.93 -6.84 12.25
C ASN A 42 -24.97 -7.50 13.15
N GLY A 43 -24.84 -8.80 13.37
CA GLY A 43 -25.84 -9.58 14.10
C GLY A 43 -26.91 -10.17 13.19
N ALA A 44 -27.73 -11.03 13.78
CA ALA A 44 -28.92 -11.62 13.19
C ALA A 44 -29.98 -11.81 14.28
N GLU A 45 -31.14 -12.30 13.93
CA GLU A 45 -32.19 -12.60 14.92
C GLU A 45 -31.66 -13.53 16.03
N GLY A 46 -31.63 -13.03 17.26
CA GLY A 46 -31.09 -13.74 18.43
C GLY A 46 -29.54 -13.72 18.56
N ILE A 47 -28.80 -13.11 17.63
CA ILE A 47 -27.33 -13.05 17.67
C ILE A 47 -26.85 -11.58 17.70
N LYS A 48 -26.05 -11.23 18.71
CA LYS A 48 -25.52 -9.87 18.87
C LYS A 48 -24.48 -9.53 17.79
N PRO A 49 -24.38 -8.24 17.39
CA PRO A 49 -23.33 -7.78 16.50
C PRO A 49 -21.95 -7.97 17.14
N LEU A 50 -20.92 -8.20 16.33
CA LEU A 50 -19.52 -8.27 16.75
C LEU A 50 -18.87 -6.89 16.72
N GLY A 51 -17.81 -6.70 17.51
CA GLY A 51 -17.04 -5.46 17.57
C GLY A 51 -15.84 -5.43 16.61
N VAL A 52 -15.43 -6.61 16.14
CA VAL A 52 -14.21 -6.79 15.34
C VAL A 52 -14.43 -7.88 14.30
N CYS A 53 -13.79 -7.72 13.14
CA CYS A 53 -13.59 -8.76 12.15
C CYS A 53 -12.10 -9.06 12.04
N GLU A 54 -11.74 -10.34 12.03
CA GLU A 54 -10.36 -10.80 11.86
C GLU A 54 -10.32 -11.90 10.81
N VAL A 55 -9.30 -11.81 9.94
CA VAL A 55 -8.94 -12.88 9.01
C VAL A 55 -7.44 -13.15 9.18
N ALA A 56 -7.11 -14.41 9.41
CA ALA A 56 -5.74 -14.89 9.43
C ALA A 56 -5.54 -15.96 8.34
N MET A 57 -4.41 -15.88 7.64
CA MET A 57 -4.03 -16.81 6.59
C MET A 57 -2.58 -17.24 6.79
N THR A 58 -2.33 -18.54 6.74
CA THR A 58 -0.97 -19.09 6.79
C THR A 58 -0.53 -19.51 5.39
N VAL A 59 0.62 -19.03 4.97
CA VAL A 59 1.25 -19.37 3.69
C VAL A 59 2.48 -20.23 3.95
N HIS A 60 2.56 -21.39 3.31
CA HIS A 60 3.72 -22.28 3.38
C HIS A 60 4.77 -21.85 2.36
N ASN A 61 5.93 -21.41 2.82
CA ASN A 61 7.06 -20.93 2.00
C ASN A 61 8.09 -22.02 1.68
N ASN A 62 7.67 -23.25 1.49
CA ASN A 62 8.57 -24.39 1.22
C ASN A 62 9.46 -24.22 -0.02
N SER A 63 9.07 -23.35 -0.94
CA SER A 63 9.81 -23.06 -2.17
C SER A 63 10.74 -21.85 -2.06
N GLY A 64 10.82 -21.18 -0.90
CA GLY A 64 11.64 -19.99 -0.69
C GLY A 64 11.27 -18.78 -1.60
N LYS A 65 10.04 -18.72 -2.11
CA LYS A 65 9.60 -17.63 -2.98
C LYS A 65 9.36 -16.32 -2.22
N LEU A 66 9.02 -16.41 -0.95
CA LEU A 66 8.86 -15.24 -0.10
C LEU A 66 10.21 -14.85 0.52
N PRO A 67 10.58 -13.56 0.53
CA PRO A 67 11.89 -13.08 1.00
C PRO A 67 11.96 -13.04 2.55
N ILE A 68 11.52 -14.12 3.19
CA ILE A 68 11.54 -14.31 4.64
C ILE A 68 12.02 -15.72 4.93
N GLU A 69 12.87 -15.89 5.96
CA GLU A 69 13.48 -17.16 6.35
C GLU A 69 12.53 -18.15 7.06
N TYR A 70 11.25 -17.83 7.19
CA TYR A 70 10.26 -18.69 7.82
C TYR A 70 9.58 -19.62 6.81
N ASN A 71 9.40 -20.89 7.21
CA ASN A 71 8.66 -21.87 6.41
C ASN A 71 7.15 -21.58 6.39
N ASP A 72 6.61 -21.10 7.50
CA ASP A 72 5.21 -20.75 7.66
C ASP A 72 5.11 -19.26 7.98
N ILE A 73 4.32 -18.56 7.21
CA ILE A 73 4.11 -17.12 7.34
C ILE A 73 2.63 -16.90 7.59
N GLU A 74 2.29 -16.48 8.81
CA GLU A 74 0.93 -16.09 9.17
C GLU A 74 0.75 -14.59 8.92
N ILE A 75 -0.26 -14.27 8.15
CA ILE A 75 -0.69 -12.90 7.90
C ILE A 75 -2.08 -12.75 8.49
N ALA A 76 -2.30 -11.71 9.30
CA ALA A 76 -3.62 -11.42 9.82
C ALA A 76 -3.97 -9.95 9.65
N ARG A 77 -5.26 -9.71 9.45
CA ARG A 77 -5.83 -8.37 9.41
C ARG A 77 -7.02 -8.30 10.31
N ARG A 78 -7.11 -7.22 11.08
CA ARG A 78 -8.25 -6.89 11.95
C ARG A 78 -8.85 -5.56 11.54
N VAL A 79 -10.15 -5.42 11.66
CA VAL A 79 -10.86 -4.15 11.58
C VAL A 79 -11.84 -4.04 12.74
N TYR A 80 -11.87 -2.88 13.35
CA TYR A 80 -12.76 -2.53 14.45
C TYR A 80 -13.90 -1.65 13.96
N ARG A 81 -14.99 -1.58 14.73
CA ARG A 81 -16.12 -0.69 14.41
C ARG A 81 -15.75 0.81 14.48
N SER A 82 -14.62 1.14 15.08
CA SER A 82 -14.04 2.48 15.02
C SER A 82 -13.51 2.87 13.64
N GLY A 83 -13.41 1.93 12.69
CA GLY A 83 -12.76 2.09 11.39
C GLY A 83 -11.25 1.82 11.44
N GLU A 84 -10.69 1.57 12.61
CA GLU A 84 -9.27 1.25 12.77
C GLU A 84 -8.96 -0.14 12.20
N SER A 85 -7.87 -0.24 11.42
CA SER A 85 -7.39 -1.49 10.83
C SER A 85 -5.98 -1.78 11.29
N GLU A 86 -5.76 -3.01 11.73
CA GLU A 86 -4.46 -3.52 12.17
C GLU A 86 -4.02 -4.67 11.25
N TYR A 87 -2.71 -4.76 11.04
CA TYR A 87 -2.09 -5.79 10.22
C TYR A 87 -1.01 -6.49 11.03
N TYR A 88 -0.90 -7.80 10.84
CA TYR A 88 0.04 -8.63 11.57
C TYR A 88 0.77 -9.58 10.62
N LEU A 89 2.07 -9.74 10.89
CA LEU A 89 2.93 -10.71 10.24
C LEU A 89 3.57 -11.57 11.34
N ASN A 90 3.30 -12.87 11.34
CA ASN A 90 3.73 -13.79 12.40
C ASN A 90 3.41 -13.24 13.80
N LYS A 91 2.17 -12.75 14.00
CA LYS A 91 1.66 -12.16 15.25
C LYS A 91 2.31 -10.84 15.66
N THR A 92 3.26 -10.31 14.89
CA THR A 92 3.87 -8.99 15.09
C THR A 92 3.11 -7.95 14.28
N GLN A 93 2.73 -6.87 14.90
CA GLN A 93 2.04 -5.77 14.20
C GLN A 93 2.96 -5.14 13.15
N CYS A 94 2.46 -4.94 11.95
CA CYS A 94 3.18 -4.40 10.81
C CYS A 94 2.32 -3.39 10.03
N ARG A 95 2.88 -2.80 9.02
CA ARG A 95 2.16 -1.90 8.11
C ARG A 95 1.58 -2.69 6.94
N LEU A 96 0.46 -2.23 6.40
CA LEU A 96 -0.07 -2.79 5.16
C LEU A 96 0.98 -2.87 4.05
N LYS A 97 1.83 -1.84 3.94
CA LYS A 97 2.89 -1.81 2.94
C LYS A 97 3.85 -3.00 3.08
N ASP A 98 4.17 -3.42 4.30
CA ASP A 98 5.09 -4.53 4.56
C ASP A 98 4.50 -5.85 4.05
N ILE A 99 3.17 -6.05 4.20
CA ILE A 99 2.45 -7.18 3.62
C ILE A 99 2.44 -7.10 2.09
N MET A 100 2.13 -5.93 1.52
CA MET A 100 2.10 -5.76 0.06
C MET A 100 3.48 -5.99 -0.54
N ASP A 101 4.55 -5.45 0.07
CA ASP A 101 5.93 -5.63 -0.40
C ASP A 101 6.37 -7.09 -0.32
N LEU A 102 5.87 -7.86 0.66
CA LEU A 102 6.15 -9.30 0.80
C LEU A 102 5.61 -10.12 -0.39
N PHE A 103 4.43 -9.75 -0.89
CA PHE A 103 3.74 -10.51 -1.95
C PHE A 103 3.94 -9.95 -3.36
N ILE A 104 4.55 -8.78 -3.51
CA ILE A 104 4.61 -8.04 -4.78
C ILE A 104 5.30 -8.83 -5.91
N ASP A 105 6.27 -9.68 -5.56
CA ASP A 105 7.04 -10.49 -6.53
C ASP A 105 6.53 -11.94 -6.64
N THR A 106 5.53 -12.33 -5.86
CA THR A 106 5.08 -13.73 -5.77
C THR A 106 3.85 -14.02 -6.64
N GLY A 107 3.23 -12.99 -7.19
CA GLY A 107 1.94 -13.09 -7.88
C GLY A 107 0.76 -13.38 -6.93
N MET A 108 0.94 -13.23 -5.62
CA MET A 108 -0.09 -13.49 -4.59
C MET A 108 -0.65 -12.21 -3.97
N GLY A 109 -0.32 -11.01 -4.47
CA GLY A 109 -0.84 -9.74 -3.95
C GLY A 109 -2.35 -9.56 -4.13
N ALA A 110 -2.92 -8.52 -3.53
CA ALA A 110 -4.34 -8.20 -3.62
C ALA A 110 -4.83 -7.97 -5.06
N ASP A 111 -3.96 -7.40 -5.90
CA ASP A 111 -4.20 -7.16 -7.33
C ASP A 111 -3.72 -8.32 -8.24
N ALA A 112 -3.22 -9.42 -7.66
CA ALA A 112 -2.62 -10.50 -8.43
C ALA A 112 -3.67 -11.49 -8.97
N TYR A 113 -3.32 -12.17 -10.07
CA TYR A 113 -4.11 -13.24 -10.71
C TYR A 113 -4.32 -14.48 -9.83
N SER A 114 -3.90 -14.46 -8.58
CA SER A 114 -4.14 -15.55 -7.64
C SER A 114 -5.62 -15.76 -7.31
N VAL A 115 -6.43 -14.73 -7.48
CA VAL A 115 -7.91 -14.81 -7.31
C VAL A 115 -8.59 -14.38 -8.61
N ILE A 116 -9.03 -15.36 -9.39
CA ILE A 116 -9.70 -15.14 -10.68
C ILE A 116 -11.21 -15.02 -10.45
N GLU A 117 -11.77 -13.88 -10.80
CA GLU A 117 -13.22 -13.65 -10.83
C GLU A 117 -13.75 -13.58 -12.27
N LEU A 118 -15.05 -13.84 -12.43
CA LEU A 118 -15.72 -13.74 -13.73
C LEU A 118 -15.54 -12.35 -14.35
N LYS A 119 -15.62 -11.29 -13.55
CA LYS A 119 -15.42 -9.90 -13.99
C LYS A 119 -14.01 -9.66 -14.57
N MET A 120 -13.00 -10.35 -14.04
CA MET A 120 -11.62 -10.30 -14.54
C MET A 120 -11.50 -10.96 -15.91
N ILE A 121 -12.23 -12.06 -16.13
CA ILE A 121 -12.33 -12.73 -17.43
C ILE A 121 -13.02 -11.79 -18.45
N GLU A 122 -14.08 -11.10 -18.06
CA GLU A 122 -14.76 -10.10 -18.89
C GLU A 122 -13.81 -8.93 -19.27
N GLN A 123 -12.95 -8.50 -18.35
CA GLN A 123 -11.93 -7.49 -18.63
C GLN A 123 -10.86 -7.99 -19.63
N ILE A 124 -10.45 -9.26 -19.52
CA ILE A 124 -9.53 -9.87 -20.50
C ILE A 124 -10.14 -9.89 -21.90
N LEU A 125 -11.42 -10.20 -21.97
CA LEU A 125 -12.18 -10.25 -23.22
C LEU A 125 -12.60 -8.86 -23.70
N SER A 126 -12.38 -7.81 -22.91
CA SER A 126 -12.72 -6.45 -23.27
C SER A 126 -11.88 -5.98 -24.47
N GLU A 127 -12.48 -5.14 -25.32
CA GLU A 127 -11.82 -4.61 -26.52
C GLU A 127 -10.81 -3.48 -26.18
N THR A 128 -10.77 -2.99 -24.93
CA THR A 128 -9.93 -1.87 -24.55
C THR A 128 -8.47 -2.28 -24.42
N ALA A 129 -7.61 -1.64 -25.21
CA ALA A 129 -6.16 -1.91 -25.21
C ALA A 129 -5.50 -1.59 -23.85
N ASP A 130 -6.02 -0.60 -23.12
CA ASP A 130 -5.45 -0.17 -21.83
C ASP A 130 -5.69 -1.19 -20.71
N ASP A 131 -6.83 -1.87 -20.67
CA ASP A 131 -7.10 -2.90 -19.67
C ASP A 131 -6.26 -4.14 -19.92
N ARG A 132 -6.13 -4.56 -21.17
CA ARG A 132 -5.22 -5.66 -21.54
C ARG A 132 -3.76 -5.34 -21.22
N ARG A 133 -3.32 -4.10 -21.46
CA ARG A 133 -1.96 -3.67 -21.14
C ARG A 133 -1.65 -3.77 -19.65
N LYS A 134 -2.57 -3.34 -18.79
CA LYS A 134 -2.41 -3.46 -17.33
C LYS A 134 -2.17 -4.89 -16.91
N MET A 135 -2.91 -5.83 -17.50
CA MET A 135 -2.78 -7.26 -17.21
C MET A 135 -1.43 -7.83 -17.65
N PHE A 136 -0.94 -7.43 -18.83
CA PHE A 136 0.41 -7.83 -19.27
C PHE A 136 1.51 -7.25 -18.39
N GLU A 137 1.38 -5.98 -17.98
CA GLU A 137 2.31 -5.31 -17.05
C GLU A 137 2.35 -6.05 -15.70
N GLU A 138 1.22 -6.50 -15.21
CA GLU A 138 1.09 -7.25 -13.97
C GLU A 138 1.67 -8.66 -14.09
N ALA A 139 1.32 -9.40 -15.14
CA ALA A 139 1.87 -10.72 -15.41
C ALA A 139 3.40 -10.70 -15.61
N ALA A 140 3.94 -9.59 -16.13
CA ALA A 140 5.38 -9.37 -16.29
C ALA A 140 6.08 -8.92 -14.99
N GLY A 141 5.37 -8.75 -13.87
CA GLY A 141 5.94 -8.30 -12.59
C GLY A 141 6.46 -6.85 -12.59
N ILE A 142 6.01 -6.03 -13.55
CA ILE A 142 6.50 -4.64 -13.72
C ILE A 142 5.91 -3.70 -12.66
N HIS A 143 4.85 -4.10 -11.97
CA HIS A 143 4.13 -3.26 -11.01
C HIS A 143 5.03 -2.72 -9.89
N LYS A 144 5.96 -3.53 -9.37
CA LYS A 144 6.95 -3.13 -8.37
C LYS A 144 7.82 -1.97 -8.86
N TYR A 145 8.41 -2.14 -10.05
CA TYR A 145 9.29 -1.12 -10.63
C TYR A 145 8.54 0.18 -10.92
N ARG A 146 7.30 0.10 -11.37
CA ARG A 146 6.43 1.26 -11.61
C ARG A 146 6.11 2.01 -10.32
N SER A 147 5.78 1.29 -9.25
CA SER A 147 5.52 1.85 -7.93
C SER A 147 6.78 2.50 -7.34
N GLN A 148 7.93 1.82 -7.41
CA GLN A 148 9.21 2.35 -6.98
C GLN A 148 9.61 3.59 -7.78
N ARG A 149 9.47 3.56 -9.12
CA ARG A 149 9.73 4.71 -9.98
C ARG A 149 8.88 5.92 -9.59
N LYS A 150 7.57 5.73 -9.38
CA LYS A 150 6.66 6.81 -8.96
C LYS A 150 7.08 7.41 -7.61
N SER A 151 7.43 6.57 -6.65
CA SER A 151 7.92 7.00 -5.33
C SER A 151 9.24 7.78 -5.45
N THR A 152 10.17 7.30 -6.28
CA THR A 152 11.47 7.93 -6.50
C THR A 152 11.33 9.28 -7.19
N ILE A 153 10.49 9.40 -8.22
CA ILE A 153 10.23 10.69 -8.90
C ILE A 153 9.67 11.70 -7.89
N ARG A 154 8.70 11.28 -7.06
CA ARG A 154 8.15 12.18 -6.03
C ARG A 154 9.22 12.66 -5.04
N LYS A 155 10.10 11.76 -4.59
CA LYS A 155 11.22 12.14 -3.71
C LYS A 155 12.16 13.11 -4.40
N PHE A 156 12.46 12.88 -5.69
CA PHE A 156 13.31 13.76 -6.47
C PHE A 156 12.72 15.17 -6.61
N GLU A 157 11.42 15.29 -6.86
CA GLU A 157 10.74 16.59 -6.93
C GLU A 157 10.82 17.36 -5.61
N ILE A 158 10.59 16.66 -4.48
CA ILE A 158 10.73 17.25 -3.15
C ILE A 158 12.17 17.75 -2.94
N THR A 159 13.17 16.90 -3.20
CA THR A 159 14.59 17.28 -3.02
C THR A 159 14.99 18.45 -3.92
N LYS A 160 14.43 18.53 -5.13
CA LYS A 160 14.68 19.68 -6.03
C LYS A 160 14.15 20.99 -5.42
N THR A 161 12.93 20.96 -4.88
CA THR A 161 12.35 22.13 -4.19
C THR A 161 13.16 22.55 -2.96
N ASP A 162 13.63 21.57 -2.18
CA ASP A 162 14.48 21.83 -1.02
C ASP A 162 15.84 22.45 -1.44
N LEU A 163 16.41 21.99 -2.55
CA LEU A 163 17.64 22.54 -3.10
C LEU A 163 17.46 24.01 -3.53
N GLU A 164 16.38 24.32 -4.24
CA GLU A 164 16.03 25.69 -4.65
C GLU A 164 15.93 26.60 -3.40
N ARG A 165 15.26 26.14 -2.35
CA ARG A 165 15.14 26.88 -1.10
C ARG A 165 16.50 27.10 -0.42
N VAL A 166 17.39 26.12 -0.43
CA VAL A 166 18.75 26.29 0.13
C VAL A 166 19.56 27.31 -0.69
N GLN A 167 19.42 27.29 -2.01
CA GLN A 167 20.07 28.28 -2.87
C GLN A 167 19.60 29.71 -2.58
N ASP A 168 18.29 29.90 -2.35
CA ASP A 168 17.75 31.21 -1.97
C ASP A 168 18.33 31.70 -0.62
N ILE A 169 18.42 30.80 0.38
CA ILE A 169 19.03 31.11 1.66
C ILE A 169 20.51 31.51 1.51
N ILE A 170 21.26 30.78 0.68
CA ILE A 170 22.67 31.10 0.40
C ILE A 170 22.79 32.52 -0.21
N ALA A 171 21.96 32.83 -1.20
CA ALA A 171 21.95 34.11 -1.84
C ALA A 171 21.64 35.27 -0.85
N GLU A 172 20.67 35.05 0.06
CA GLU A 172 20.32 36.02 1.12
C GLU A 172 21.52 36.23 2.08
N VAL A 173 22.15 35.15 2.51
CA VAL A 173 23.32 35.21 3.41
C VAL A 173 24.49 35.91 2.73
N GLU A 174 24.77 35.63 1.47
CA GLU A 174 25.81 36.31 0.70
C GLU A 174 25.55 37.81 0.59
N GLN A 175 24.34 38.24 0.34
CA GLN A 175 23.96 39.66 0.34
C GLN A 175 24.20 40.33 1.70
N LYS A 176 23.84 39.67 2.80
CA LYS A 176 24.09 40.18 4.16
C LYS A 176 25.58 40.30 4.46
N VAL A 177 26.38 39.30 4.09
CA VAL A 177 27.83 39.32 4.28
C VAL A 177 28.43 40.46 3.52
N ASN A 178 28.12 40.64 2.23
CA ASN A 178 28.62 41.75 1.42
C ASN A 178 28.23 43.11 2.00
N HIS A 179 27.03 43.27 2.49
CA HIS A 179 26.57 44.49 3.16
C HIS A 179 27.40 44.81 4.43
N LEU A 180 27.60 43.79 5.28
CA LEU A 180 28.39 43.93 6.51
C LEU A 180 29.86 44.24 6.20
N GLU A 181 30.46 43.68 5.17
CA GLU A 181 31.79 44.00 4.74
C GLU A 181 31.94 45.47 4.30
N LEU A 182 30.95 45.97 3.56
CA LEU A 182 30.92 47.39 3.18
C LEU A 182 30.80 48.33 4.39
N GLN A 183 29.97 47.96 5.36
CA GLN A 183 29.83 48.72 6.62
C GLN A 183 31.15 48.69 7.40
N LEU A 184 31.80 47.53 7.51
CA LEU A 184 33.10 47.41 8.18
C LEU A 184 34.20 48.27 7.52
N LYS A 185 34.25 48.26 6.18
CA LYS A 185 35.19 49.11 5.41
C LYS A 185 34.95 50.62 5.70
N ARG A 186 33.69 51.06 5.77
CA ARG A 186 33.34 52.45 6.12
C ARG A 186 33.75 52.79 7.57
N PHE A 187 33.47 51.91 8.50
CA PHE A 187 33.84 52.08 9.90
C PHE A 187 35.37 52.19 10.09
N LYS A 188 36.13 51.28 9.49
CA LYS A 188 37.60 51.33 9.53
C LYS A 188 38.18 52.63 8.97
N ARG A 189 37.59 53.17 7.88
CA ARG A 189 38.01 54.45 7.28
C ARG A 189 37.75 55.64 8.23
N HIS A 190 36.60 55.63 8.93
CA HIS A 190 36.28 56.64 9.94
C HIS A 190 37.18 56.55 11.18
N ALA A 191 37.56 55.37 11.62
CA ALA A 191 38.44 55.17 12.78
C ALA A 191 39.92 55.50 12.52
N SER A 192 40.28 55.66 11.27
CA SER A 192 41.66 56.02 10.85
C SER A 192 41.87 57.52 10.54
N LEU A 193 40.81 58.31 10.67
CA LEU A 193 40.79 59.77 10.64
C LEU A 193 40.81 60.33 12.03
#